data_a50a4ec028639ad3ddd338b46a513ea6
#
_entry.id   a50a4ec028639ad3ddd338b46a513ea6
#
_cell.length_a   1.000
_cell.length_b   1.000
_cell.length_c   1.000
_cell.angle_alpha   90.00
_cell.angle_beta   90.00
_cell.angle_gamma   90.00
#
_symmetry.space_group_name_H-M   'P 1'
#
loop_
_entity.id
_entity.type
_entity.pdbx_description
1 polymer ?
#
loop_
_entity_poly.entity_id
_entity_poly.type
_entity_poly.pdbx_seq_one_letter_code
_entity_poly.pdbx_strand_id
1 'polypeptide(L)'
;MTVNSKRVFYVKYLAHEIYADILGRRSDVRLDRLENESSDDVAAPILSAAHAYQIGAARDELAKHFHVHEDLLRRAPNLLIVSSNGAGFDPVDVDACTAEGVLVVNQSGGNANSVAEHALGMLLTLSKRILEADRVLRRERDVNRNALIGNEAQGKTIGIVGLGNVGRRIAELCKGLLHMNVIAYDPYLTAEEMAARGGAKVELDDLLRRSDFVSISCPLTKESRGMIGAREFALMQPSSSRPRAASSTTRRRSRMRCATGASPAPGSTSGPRSRHRPTIRCCNSTMCWRARKRRA
;
A
#
# COMPACT_ATOMS: atom_id res chain seq x y z
N MET A 1 -20.90 29.93 31.58
CA MET A 1 -21.03 28.52 31.12
C MET A 1 -19.67 28.08 30.61
N THR A 2 -19.00 27.21 31.33
CA THR A 2 -17.73 26.63 30.88
C THR A 2 -18.04 25.79 29.64
N VAL A 3 -17.63 26.24 28.46
CA VAL A 3 -17.68 25.45 27.23
C VAL A 3 -16.86 24.21 27.48
N ASN A 4 -17.52 23.06 27.51
CA ASN A 4 -16.84 21.76 27.72
C ASN A 4 -16.00 21.49 26.46
N SER A 5 -14.75 21.96 26.47
CA SER A 5 -13.84 21.89 25.35
C SER A 5 -13.52 20.43 25.02
N LYS A 6 -13.72 20.01 23.77
CA LYS A 6 -13.34 18.69 23.28
C LYS A 6 -11.84 18.69 22.95
N ARG A 7 -11.15 17.62 23.38
CA ARG A 7 -9.71 17.47 23.15
C ARG A 7 -9.48 16.45 22.03
N VAL A 8 -8.75 16.89 21.03
CA VAL A 8 -8.26 16.07 19.92
C VAL A 8 -6.76 15.98 20.05
N PHE A 9 -6.19 14.81 19.94
CA PHE A 9 -4.74 14.69 19.87
C PHE A 9 -4.27 13.96 18.63
N TYR A 10 -3.02 14.19 18.28
CA TYR A 10 -2.31 13.45 17.22
C TYR A 10 -0.85 13.24 17.62
N VAL A 11 -0.18 12.30 16.96
CA VAL A 11 1.22 11.99 17.20
C VAL A 11 2.03 12.39 15.99
N LYS A 12 3.12 13.15 16.22
CA LYS A 12 4.13 13.58 15.27
C LYS A 12 3.62 14.56 14.21
N TYR A 13 2.70 14.18 13.32
CA TYR A 13 2.22 15.04 12.24
C TYR A 13 0.75 14.78 11.89
N LEU A 14 0.15 15.76 11.27
CA LEU A 14 -1.15 15.67 10.60
C LEU A 14 -0.94 15.45 9.10
N ALA A 15 -1.90 14.81 8.44
CA ALA A 15 -1.83 14.60 6.99
C ALA A 15 -1.76 15.90 6.18
N HIS A 16 -2.38 16.97 6.68
CA HIS A 16 -2.37 18.29 6.06
C HIS A 16 -2.61 19.38 7.11
N GLU A 17 -1.96 20.55 6.93
CA GLU A 17 -2.06 21.70 7.84
C GLU A 17 -3.48 22.24 7.99
N ILE A 18 -4.31 22.13 6.95
CA ILE A 18 -5.71 22.56 6.97
C ILE A 18 -6.53 21.93 8.11
N TYR A 19 -6.12 20.74 8.57
CA TYR A 19 -6.77 20.09 9.72
C TYR A 19 -6.60 20.92 11.00
N ALA A 20 -5.38 21.37 11.25
CA ALA A 20 -5.07 22.23 12.39
C ALA A 20 -5.77 23.59 12.26
N ASP A 21 -5.80 24.17 11.05
CA ASP A 21 -6.47 25.45 10.78
C ASP A 21 -7.97 25.40 11.03
N ILE A 22 -8.64 24.32 10.58
CA ILE A 22 -10.09 24.14 10.77
C ILE A 22 -10.41 23.97 12.26
N LEU A 23 -9.68 23.13 12.98
CA LEU A 23 -9.90 22.89 14.39
C LEU A 23 -9.51 24.10 15.25
N GLY A 24 -8.44 24.82 14.89
CA GLY A 24 -7.99 26.02 15.60
C GLY A 24 -8.96 27.20 15.54
N ARG A 25 -9.90 27.21 14.59
CA ARG A 25 -10.99 28.21 14.50
C ARG A 25 -12.14 27.92 15.48
N ARG A 26 -12.12 26.76 16.12
CA ARG A 26 -13.16 26.32 17.04
C ARG A 26 -12.73 26.59 18.50
N SER A 27 -13.45 27.46 19.19
CA SER A 27 -13.20 27.76 20.62
C SER A 27 -13.54 26.60 21.57
N ASP A 28 -14.35 25.63 21.09
CA ASP A 28 -14.79 24.44 21.81
C ASP A 28 -13.90 23.21 21.56
N VAL A 29 -12.81 23.36 20.79
CA VAL A 29 -11.86 22.26 20.49
C VAL A 29 -10.44 22.68 20.88
N ARG A 30 -9.75 21.77 21.54
CA ARG A 30 -8.31 21.86 21.79
C ARG A 30 -7.58 20.77 21.04
N LEU A 31 -6.54 21.15 20.28
CA LEU A 31 -5.68 20.23 19.55
C LEU A 31 -4.35 20.09 20.28
N ASP A 32 -4.04 18.87 20.70
CA ASP A 32 -2.78 18.53 21.40
C ASP A 32 -1.89 17.69 20.49
N ARG A 33 -0.58 17.96 20.49
CA ARG A 33 0.43 17.21 19.77
C ARG A 33 1.29 16.40 20.73
N LEU A 34 1.53 15.14 20.37
CA LEU A 34 2.50 14.27 21.01
C LEU A 34 3.59 13.87 20.00
N GLU A 35 4.76 13.50 20.50
CA GLU A 35 5.82 12.89 19.70
C GLU A 35 5.91 11.39 20.02
N ASN A 36 6.55 10.62 19.15
CA ASN A 36 6.76 9.19 19.37
C ASN A 36 7.55 8.90 20.66
N GLU A 37 8.41 9.84 21.04
CA GLU A 37 9.30 9.79 22.21
C GLU A 37 8.70 10.47 23.44
N SER A 38 7.45 10.97 23.38
CA SER A 38 6.80 11.62 24.52
C SER A 38 6.74 10.68 25.72
N SER A 39 7.24 11.17 26.85
CA SER A 39 7.19 10.42 28.12
C SER A 39 5.76 10.28 28.63
N ASP A 40 5.54 9.31 29.51
CA ASP A 40 4.21 9.11 30.11
C ASP A 40 3.72 10.32 30.89
N ASP A 41 4.60 11.09 31.54
CA ASP A 41 4.25 12.33 32.27
C ASP A 41 3.62 13.38 31.32
N VAL A 42 4.06 13.43 30.05
CA VAL A 42 3.53 14.33 29.04
C VAL A 42 2.27 13.73 28.37
N ALA A 43 2.29 12.43 28.08
CA ALA A 43 1.22 11.78 27.35
C ALA A 43 -0.02 11.50 28.21
N ALA A 44 0.15 11.07 29.47
CA ALA A 44 -0.98 10.65 30.32
C ALA A 44 -2.05 11.73 30.52
N PRO A 45 -1.72 13.00 30.83
CA PRO A 45 -2.75 14.04 31.00
C PRO A 45 -3.45 14.41 29.67
N ILE A 46 -2.82 14.18 28.52
CA ILE A 46 -3.44 14.38 27.22
C ILE A 46 -4.38 13.22 26.91
N LEU A 47 -3.91 11.99 27.05
CA LEU A 47 -4.69 10.79 26.77
C LEU A 47 -5.93 10.68 27.66
N SER A 48 -5.78 10.89 28.98
CA SER A 48 -6.90 10.78 29.93
C SER A 48 -8.03 11.78 29.67
N ALA A 49 -7.72 12.92 29.06
CA ALA A 49 -8.69 13.95 28.73
C ALA A 49 -9.09 13.96 27.24
N ALA A 50 -8.54 13.08 26.39
CA ALA A 50 -8.79 13.05 24.96
C ALA A 50 -10.18 12.52 24.63
N HIS A 51 -10.83 13.15 23.64
CA HIS A 51 -12.10 12.72 23.08
C HIS A 51 -11.94 12.18 21.65
N ALA A 52 -10.89 12.60 20.95
CA ALA A 52 -10.59 12.14 19.59
C ALA A 52 -9.09 11.94 19.40
N TYR A 53 -8.73 10.92 18.63
CA TYR A 53 -7.38 10.64 18.19
C TYR A 53 -7.29 10.66 16.68
N GLN A 54 -6.52 11.60 16.13
CA GLN A 54 -6.17 11.62 14.71
C GLN A 54 -4.87 10.82 14.52
N ILE A 55 -4.98 9.59 14.02
CA ILE A 55 -3.87 8.63 13.94
C ILE A 55 -3.29 8.52 12.54
N GLY A 56 -1.99 8.26 12.42
CA GLY A 56 -1.36 7.85 11.16
C GLY A 56 -1.88 6.51 10.66
N ALA A 57 -1.91 6.33 9.34
CA ALA A 57 -2.44 5.10 8.72
C ALA A 57 -1.47 3.91 8.80
N ALA A 58 -0.16 4.17 8.92
CA ALA A 58 0.90 3.16 8.88
C ALA A 58 1.42 2.81 10.27
N ARG A 59 1.52 1.51 10.52
CA ARG A 59 1.94 0.98 11.85
C ARG A 59 3.38 1.30 12.21
N ASP A 60 4.27 1.35 11.24
CA ASP A 60 5.71 1.57 11.41
C ASP A 60 6.09 3.06 11.57
N GLU A 61 5.14 3.97 11.37
CA GLU A 61 5.32 5.40 11.58
C GLU A 61 5.07 5.84 13.02
N LEU A 62 4.45 4.99 13.82
CA LEU A 62 4.05 5.26 15.21
C LEU A 62 4.75 4.33 16.18
N ALA A 63 5.13 4.89 17.34
CA ALA A 63 5.58 4.09 18.48
C ALA A 63 4.44 3.17 18.96
N LYS A 64 4.78 1.94 19.35
CA LYS A 64 3.78 0.90 19.68
C LYS A 64 2.80 1.29 20.77
N HIS A 65 3.23 2.10 21.74
CA HIS A 65 2.39 2.56 22.85
C HIS A 65 1.33 3.60 22.44
N PHE A 66 1.42 4.11 21.20
CA PHE A 66 0.39 4.94 20.58
C PHE A 66 -0.50 4.18 19.58
N HIS A 67 -0.29 2.88 19.37
CA HIS A 67 -1.25 2.07 18.65
C HIS A 67 -2.52 1.93 19.47
N VAL A 68 -3.67 1.98 18.83
CA VAL A 68 -4.95 1.87 19.53
C VAL A 68 -5.27 0.39 19.75
N HIS A 69 -4.88 -0.07 20.92
CA HIS A 69 -5.19 -1.39 21.49
C HIS A 69 -5.75 -1.16 22.91
N GLU A 70 -6.12 -2.23 23.60
CA GLU A 70 -6.67 -2.18 24.96
C GLU A 70 -5.87 -1.28 25.91
N ASP A 71 -4.53 -1.30 25.81
CA ASP A 71 -3.67 -0.49 26.69
C ASP A 71 -3.87 1.02 26.48
N LEU A 72 -3.95 1.48 25.23
CA LEU A 72 -4.20 2.90 24.96
C LEU A 72 -5.64 3.28 25.33
N LEU A 73 -6.61 2.42 25.05
CA LEU A 73 -8.02 2.66 25.38
C LEU A 73 -8.21 2.82 26.89
N ARG A 74 -7.55 2.01 27.73
CA ARG A 74 -7.54 2.19 29.20
C ARG A 74 -6.95 3.52 29.65
N ARG A 75 -5.93 4.03 28.94
CA ARG A 75 -5.28 5.32 29.21
C ARG A 75 -6.10 6.52 28.71
N ALA A 76 -7.02 6.29 27.79
CA ALA A 76 -7.86 7.31 27.17
C ALA A 76 -9.36 7.00 27.36
N PRO A 77 -9.87 6.98 28.61
CA PRO A 77 -11.22 6.53 28.93
C PRO A 77 -12.34 7.43 28.40
N ASN A 78 -12.02 8.63 27.96
CA ASN A 78 -12.97 9.58 27.36
C ASN A 78 -12.95 9.57 25.82
N LEU A 79 -12.18 8.66 25.21
CA LEU A 79 -12.04 8.59 23.76
C LEU A 79 -13.35 8.15 23.10
N LEU A 80 -13.85 8.93 22.16
CA LEU A 80 -15.09 8.68 21.44
C LEU A 80 -14.85 8.25 20.01
N ILE A 81 -13.72 8.69 19.40
CA ILE A 81 -13.43 8.46 18.00
C ILE A 81 -11.93 8.38 17.73
N VAL A 82 -11.56 7.44 16.88
CA VAL A 82 -10.24 7.33 16.27
C VAL A 82 -10.40 7.55 14.77
N SER A 83 -9.68 8.54 14.23
CA SER A 83 -9.74 8.92 12.82
C SER A 83 -8.40 8.69 12.15
N SER A 84 -8.33 7.82 11.14
CA SER A 84 -7.10 7.57 10.39
C SER A 84 -6.85 8.65 9.33
N ASN A 85 -5.59 9.06 9.17
CA ASN A 85 -5.12 9.99 8.15
C ASN A 85 -5.21 9.46 6.71
N GLY A 86 -5.62 8.21 6.52
CA GLY A 86 -5.69 7.55 5.21
C GLY A 86 -6.76 6.47 5.16
N ALA A 87 -6.76 5.69 4.10
CA ALA A 87 -7.64 4.53 3.96
C ALA A 87 -7.22 3.35 4.88
N GLY A 88 -5.92 3.27 5.23
CA GLY A 88 -5.39 2.27 6.16
C GLY A 88 -5.70 2.61 7.62
N PHE A 89 -5.81 1.57 8.44
CA PHE A 89 -6.01 1.68 9.89
C PHE A 89 -5.24 0.59 10.66
N ASP A 90 -4.09 0.18 10.14
CA ASP A 90 -3.26 -0.91 10.69
C ASP A 90 -2.88 -0.76 12.16
N PRO A 91 -2.64 0.48 12.70
CA PRO A 91 -2.32 0.64 14.12
C PRO A 91 -3.55 0.64 15.03
N VAL A 92 -4.76 0.38 14.50
CA VAL A 92 -6.02 0.40 15.25
C VAL A 92 -6.61 -1.00 15.35
N ASP A 93 -6.84 -1.46 16.58
CA ASP A 93 -7.63 -2.66 16.85
C ASP A 93 -9.11 -2.29 16.89
N VAL A 94 -9.81 -2.59 15.79
CA VAL A 94 -11.22 -2.25 15.63
C VAL A 94 -12.11 -3.04 16.58
N ASP A 95 -11.75 -4.30 16.86
CA ASP A 95 -12.51 -5.15 17.77
C ASP A 95 -12.46 -4.59 19.20
N ALA A 96 -11.27 -4.18 19.66
CA ALA A 96 -11.11 -3.52 20.97
C ALA A 96 -11.83 -2.17 21.01
N CYS A 97 -11.74 -1.33 19.97
CA CYS A 97 -12.50 -0.08 19.90
C CYS A 97 -14.02 -0.30 19.97
N THR A 98 -14.51 -1.33 19.29
CA THR A 98 -15.94 -1.67 19.28
C THR A 98 -16.40 -2.09 20.67
N ALA A 99 -15.61 -2.88 21.40
CA ALA A 99 -15.91 -3.31 22.76
C ALA A 99 -16.01 -2.12 23.75
N GLU A 100 -15.19 -1.10 23.56
CA GLU A 100 -15.16 0.14 24.37
C GLU A 100 -16.10 1.25 23.84
N GLY A 101 -16.88 0.98 22.77
CA GLY A 101 -17.80 1.96 22.17
C GLY A 101 -17.12 3.12 21.44
N VAL A 102 -15.87 2.95 21.02
CA VAL A 102 -15.08 3.97 20.30
C VAL A 102 -15.27 3.82 18.80
N LEU A 103 -15.74 4.88 18.14
CA LEU A 103 -15.92 4.91 16.69
C LEU A 103 -14.58 4.94 15.96
N VAL A 104 -14.38 4.06 14.97
CA VAL A 104 -13.22 4.08 14.09
C VAL A 104 -13.64 4.56 12.71
N VAL A 105 -13.00 5.62 12.21
CA VAL A 105 -13.22 6.17 10.87
C VAL A 105 -11.91 6.28 10.10
N ASN A 106 -12.01 6.16 8.78
CA ASN A 106 -10.88 6.33 7.87
C ASN A 106 -11.27 7.17 6.65
N GLN A 107 -10.29 7.48 5.80
CA GLN A 107 -10.50 8.24 4.57
C GLN A 107 -10.62 7.32 3.35
N SER A 108 -11.42 6.26 3.45
CA SER A 108 -11.59 5.30 2.35
C SER A 108 -12.10 6.01 1.08
N GLY A 109 -11.36 5.86 -0.02
CA GLY A 109 -11.67 6.48 -1.31
C GLY A 109 -11.07 7.88 -1.51
N GLY A 110 -10.70 8.60 -0.46
CA GLY A 110 -10.19 9.97 -0.56
C GLY A 110 -8.90 10.10 -1.37
N ASN A 111 -8.02 9.10 -1.31
CA ASN A 111 -6.75 9.08 -2.05
C ASN A 111 -6.75 8.12 -3.25
N ALA A 112 -7.92 7.58 -3.65
CA ALA A 112 -7.99 6.52 -4.66
C ALA A 112 -7.38 6.93 -6.02
N ASN A 113 -7.59 8.18 -6.45
CA ASN A 113 -6.99 8.71 -7.67
C ASN A 113 -5.47 8.74 -7.58
N SER A 114 -4.93 9.37 -6.52
CA SER A 114 -3.47 9.50 -6.34
C SER A 114 -2.77 8.14 -6.28
N VAL A 115 -3.37 7.16 -5.59
CA VAL A 115 -2.82 5.80 -5.51
C VAL A 115 -2.90 5.10 -6.87
N ALA A 116 -3.98 5.25 -7.62
CA ALA A 116 -4.13 4.67 -8.95
C ALA A 116 -3.16 5.27 -9.97
N GLU A 117 -2.95 6.59 -9.93
CA GLU A 117 -1.97 7.28 -10.76
C GLU A 117 -0.54 6.83 -10.46
N HIS A 118 -0.20 6.70 -9.17
CA HIS A 118 1.10 6.14 -8.76
C HIS A 118 1.29 4.72 -9.27
N ALA A 119 0.25 3.92 -9.21
CA ALA A 119 0.20 2.58 -9.75
C ALA A 119 0.48 2.52 -11.24
N LEU A 120 -0.18 3.36 -12.00
CA LEU A 120 0.04 3.51 -13.43
C LEU A 120 1.47 3.95 -13.72
N GLY A 121 1.99 4.92 -12.96
CA GLY A 121 3.38 5.37 -13.03
C GLY A 121 4.38 4.24 -12.82
N MET A 122 4.15 3.37 -11.82
CA MET A 122 4.98 2.18 -11.59
C MET A 122 4.88 1.17 -12.73
N LEU A 123 3.68 0.93 -13.27
CA LEU A 123 3.48 0.06 -14.43
C LEU A 123 4.29 0.54 -15.62
N LEU A 124 4.19 1.82 -15.96
CA LEU A 124 4.93 2.42 -17.06
C LEU A 124 6.45 2.40 -16.81
N THR A 125 6.87 2.69 -15.58
CA THR A 125 8.29 2.63 -15.17
C THR A 125 8.89 1.24 -15.39
N LEU A 126 8.15 0.19 -15.06
CA LEU A 126 8.60 -1.19 -15.25
C LEU A 126 8.54 -1.61 -16.72
N SER A 127 7.44 -1.32 -17.43
CA SER A 127 7.28 -1.74 -18.81
C SER A 127 8.26 -1.04 -19.75
N LYS A 128 8.53 0.25 -19.53
CA LYS A 128 9.47 1.06 -20.31
C LYS A 128 10.89 1.05 -19.78
N ARG A 129 11.16 0.36 -18.65
CA ARG A 129 12.50 0.28 -18.01
C ARG A 129 13.09 1.66 -17.66
N ILE A 130 12.22 2.61 -17.27
CA ILE A 130 12.59 4.03 -17.06
C ILE A 130 13.76 4.16 -16.08
N LEU A 131 13.68 3.54 -14.90
CA LEU A 131 14.75 3.63 -13.89
C LEU A 131 16.06 2.98 -14.33
N GLU A 132 16.00 1.94 -15.16
CA GLU A 132 17.20 1.30 -15.70
C GLU A 132 17.84 2.21 -16.76
N ALA A 133 17.03 2.77 -17.64
CA ALA A 133 17.48 3.70 -18.67
C ALA A 133 18.10 4.96 -18.03
N ASP A 134 17.44 5.56 -17.05
CA ASP A 134 17.97 6.73 -16.31
C ASP A 134 19.34 6.42 -15.68
N ARG A 135 19.47 5.27 -15.00
CA ARG A 135 20.76 4.89 -14.36
C ARG A 135 21.89 4.69 -15.35
N VAL A 136 21.61 4.05 -16.49
CA VAL A 136 22.62 3.81 -17.53
C VAL A 136 23.03 5.13 -18.17
N LEU A 137 22.07 5.98 -18.57
CA LEU A 137 22.34 7.28 -19.20
C LEU A 137 23.15 8.23 -18.31
N ARG A 138 23.00 8.14 -16.97
CA ARG A 138 23.81 8.96 -16.04
C ARG A 138 25.23 8.44 -15.84
N ARG A 139 25.52 7.17 -16.16
CA ARG A 139 26.78 6.51 -15.84
C ARG A 139 27.65 6.22 -17.07
N GLU A 140 27.02 6.04 -18.21
CA GLU A 140 27.65 5.58 -19.43
C GLU A 140 27.48 6.62 -20.55
N ARG A 141 28.56 6.89 -21.31
CA ARG A 141 28.50 7.83 -22.45
C ARG A 141 28.09 7.14 -23.75
N ASP A 142 28.58 5.91 -23.97
CA ASP A 142 28.31 5.13 -25.20
C ASP A 142 27.25 4.07 -24.91
N VAL A 143 25.98 4.51 -24.79
CA VAL A 143 24.87 3.64 -24.44
C VAL A 143 24.31 2.92 -25.66
N ASN A 144 24.26 1.59 -25.62
CA ASN A 144 23.51 0.82 -26.58
C ASN A 144 22.00 0.99 -26.31
N ARG A 145 21.34 1.85 -27.08
CA ARG A 145 19.90 2.14 -26.93
C ARG A 145 19.01 0.91 -27.11
N ASN A 146 19.41 -0.03 -27.97
CA ASN A 146 18.65 -1.27 -28.20
C ASN A 146 18.60 -2.16 -26.95
N ALA A 147 19.62 -2.09 -26.09
CA ALA A 147 19.66 -2.82 -24.82
C ALA A 147 18.66 -2.27 -23.79
N LEU A 148 18.17 -1.04 -23.99
CA LEU A 148 17.25 -0.35 -23.09
C LEU A 148 15.79 -0.35 -23.57
N ILE A 149 15.50 -0.98 -24.70
CA ILE A 149 14.13 -1.07 -25.22
C ILE A 149 13.23 -1.76 -24.18
N GLY A 150 12.14 -1.10 -23.83
CA GLY A 150 11.07 -1.62 -22.96
C GLY A 150 10.01 -2.36 -23.76
N ASN A 151 8.88 -2.63 -23.11
CA ASN A 151 7.70 -3.27 -23.70
C ASN A 151 6.52 -2.30 -23.69
N GLU A 152 5.56 -2.55 -24.58
CA GLU A 152 4.29 -1.83 -24.54
C GLU A 152 3.33 -2.48 -23.54
N ALA A 153 2.50 -1.63 -22.91
CA ALA A 153 1.44 -2.08 -22.02
C ALA A 153 0.14 -2.37 -22.81
N GLN A 154 -0.02 -1.76 -23.99
CA GLN A 154 -1.19 -1.96 -24.84
C GLN A 154 -1.41 -3.45 -25.17
N GLY A 155 -2.64 -3.90 -25.05
CA GLY A 155 -3.04 -5.29 -25.32
C GLY A 155 -2.54 -6.30 -24.26
N LYS A 156 -1.80 -5.86 -23.24
CA LYS A 156 -1.38 -6.69 -22.12
C LYS A 156 -2.53 -6.88 -21.12
N THR A 157 -2.39 -7.86 -20.25
CA THR A 157 -3.37 -8.15 -19.21
C THR A 157 -2.87 -7.63 -17.86
N ILE A 158 -3.68 -6.80 -17.21
CA ILE A 158 -3.51 -6.46 -15.79
C ILE A 158 -4.48 -7.28 -14.95
N GLY A 159 -3.95 -7.96 -13.92
CA GLY A 159 -4.72 -8.63 -12.88
C GLY A 159 -4.83 -7.72 -11.65
N ILE A 160 -6.02 -7.47 -11.18
CA ILE A 160 -6.28 -6.62 -10.01
C ILE A 160 -6.86 -7.48 -8.90
N VAL A 161 -6.14 -7.57 -7.78
CA VAL A 161 -6.59 -8.24 -6.56
C VAL A 161 -7.23 -7.19 -5.65
N GLY A 162 -8.55 -7.24 -5.50
CA GLY A 162 -9.36 -6.23 -4.83
C GLY A 162 -9.83 -5.12 -5.78
N LEU A 163 -11.11 -5.16 -6.20
CA LEU A 163 -11.71 -4.20 -7.12
C LEU A 163 -12.57 -3.14 -6.39
N GLY A 164 -12.02 -2.64 -5.26
CA GLY A 164 -12.57 -1.52 -4.49
C GLY A 164 -12.30 -0.15 -5.13
N ASN A 165 -12.24 0.91 -4.33
CA ASN A 165 -12.06 2.29 -4.84
C ASN A 165 -10.77 2.46 -5.66
N VAL A 166 -9.63 1.97 -5.16
CA VAL A 166 -8.34 2.05 -5.86
C VAL A 166 -8.31 1.11 -7.06
N GLY A 167 -8.69 -0.17 -6.86
CA GLY A 167 -8.66 -1.17 -7.93
C GLY A 167 -9.53 -0.79 -9.12
N ARG A 168 -10.75 -0.26 -8.87
CA ARG A 168 -11.64 0.26 -9.91
C ARG A 168 -10.99 1.41 -10.69
N ARG A 169 -10.34 2.35 -10.01
CA ARG A 169 -9.68 3.46 -10.68
C ARG A 169 -8.46 3.01 -11.49
N ILE A 170 -7.70 2.02 -11.03
CA ILE A 170 -6.62 1.40 -11.81
C ILE A 170 -7.19 0.70 -13.05
N ALA A 171 -8.30 -0.04 -12.91
CA ALA A 171 -8.97 -0.70 -14.04
C ALA A 171 -9.37 0.31 -15.12
N GLU A 172 -9.98 1.42 -14.71
CA GLU A 172 -10.40 2.51 -15.59
C GLU A 172 -9.20 3.11 -16.35
N LEU A 173 -8.13 3.47 -15.64
CA LEU A 173 -6.92 4.05 -16.24
C LEU A 173 -6.22 3.07 -17.20
N CYS A 174 -6.04 1.82 -16.80
CA CYS A 174 -5.37 0.82 -17.62
C CYS A 174 -6.18 0.47 -18.86
N LYS A 175 -7.51 0.35 -18.75
CA LYS A 175 -8.40 0.07 -19.88
C LYS A 175 -8.53 1.27 -20.80
N GLY A 176 -8.78 2.47 -20.24
CA GLY A 176 -9.05 3.69 -21.02
C GLY A 176 -7.80 4.26 -21.70
N LEU A 177 -6.68 4.37 -20.97
CA LEU A 177 -5.47 5.01 -21.48
C LEU A 177 -4.53 4.03 -22.19
N LEU A 178 -4.40 2.81 -21.69
CA LEU A 178 -3.41 1.85 -22.18
C LEU A 178 -4.04 0.69 -22.99
N HIS A 179 -5.36 0.68 -23.15
CA HIS A 179 -6.09 -0.38 -23.86
C HIS A 179 -5.68 -1.79 -23.38
N MET A 180 -5.51 -1.95 -22.07
CA MET A 180 -5.16 -3.22 -21.44
C MET A 180 -6.41 -4.08 -21.22
N ASN A 181 -6.23 -5.41 -21.21
CA ASN A 181 -7.24 -6.33 -20.73
C ASN A 181 -7.22 -6.32 -19.19
N VAL A 182 -8.38 -6.13 -18.57
CA VAL A 182 -8.51 -6.07 -17.11
C VAL A 182 -9.23 -7.32 -16.61
N ILE A 183 -8.56 -8.12 -15.80
CA ILE A 183 -9.14 -9.22 -15.05
C ILE A 183 -8.99 -8.93 -13.55
N ALA A 184 -9.94 -9.37 -12.73
CA ALA A 184 -9.94 -9.06 -11.32
C ALA A 184 -10.36 -10.25 -10.45
N TYR A 185 -9.81 -10.28 -9.24
CA TYR A 185 -10.22 -11.16 -8.16
C TYR A 185 -10.67 -10.34 -6.97
N ASP A 186 -11.91 -10.55 -6.55
CA ASP A 186 -12.47 -9.99 -5.32
C ASP A 186 -13.55 -10.98 -4.82
N PRO A 187 -13.38 -11.57 -3.63
CA PRO A 187 -14.32 -12.57 -3.14
C PRO A 187 -15.69 -12.01 -2.76
N TYR A 188 -15.80 -10.69 -2.57
CA TYR A 188 -17.02 -10.03 -2.10
C TYR A 188 -17.88 -9.45 -3.22
N LEU A 189 -17.40 -9.47 -4.47
CA LEU A 189 -18.11 -8.91 -5.62
C LEU A 189 -18.63 -10.01 -6.55
N THR A 190 -19.83 -9.82 -7.10
CA THR A 190 -20.36 -10.67 -8.16
C THR A 190 -19.65 -10.40 -9.49
N ALA A 191 -19.89 -11.25 -10.50
CA ALA A 191 -19.31 -11.06 -11.84
C ALA A 191 -19.85 -9.78 -12.51
N GLU A 192 -21.13 -9.49 -12.29
CA GLU A 192 -21.83 -8.30 -12.80
C GLU A 192 -21.28 -7.02 -12.17
N GLU A 193 -21.07 -7.02 -10.86
CA GLU A 193 -20.48 -5.89 -10.14
C GLU A 193 -19.04 -5.64 -10.60
N MET A 194 -18.25 -6.68 -10.81
CA MET A 194 -16.89 -6.54 -11.33
C MET A 194 -16.88 -6.01 -12.76
N ALA A 195 -17.78 -6.50 -13.62
CA ALA A 195 -17.92 -6.00 -14.99
C ALA A 195 -18.30 -4.51 -15.01
N ALA A 196 -19.22 -4.08 -14.14
CA ALA A 196 -19.60 -2.68 -13.97
C ALA A 196 -18.44 -1.81 -13.47
N ARG A 197 -17.48 -2.40 -12.73
CA ARG A 197 -16.25 -1.73 -12.27
C ARG A 197 -15.08 -1.86 -13.26
N GLY A 198 -15.33 -2.41 -14.45
CA GLY A 198 -14.38 -2.47 -15.57
C GLY A 198 -13.45 -3.68 -15.59
N GLY A 199 -13.63 -4.69 -14.73
CA GLY A 199 -12.81 -5.91 -14.66
C GLY A 199 -13.62 -7.18 -14.88
N ALA A 200 -13.06 -8.16 -15.58
CA ALA A 200 -13.65 -9.49 -15.69
C ALA A 200 -13.30 -10.34 -14.46
N LYS A 201 -14.31 -10.95 -13.82
CA LYS A 201 -14.10 -11.81 -12.63
C LYS A 201 -13.36 -13.09 -13.00
N VAL A 202 -12.33 -13.41 -12.24
CA VAL A 202 -11.57 -14.66 -12.33
C VAL A 202 -11.11 -15.10 -10.95
N GLU A 203 -10.75 -16.36 -10.79
CA GLU A 203 -10.13 -16.88 -9.59
C GLU A 203 -8.67 -16.40 -9.46
N LEU A 204 -8.16 -16.31 -8.21
CA LEU A 204 -6.83 -15.78 -7.92
C LEU A 204 -5.72 -16.49 -8.70
N ASP A 205 -5.74 -17.81 -8.75
CA ASP A 205 -4.74 -18.60 -9.47
C ASP A 205 -4.72 -18.29 -10.97
N ASP A 206 -5.90 -18.13 -11.58
CA ASP A 206 -6.04 -17.78 -12.99
C ASP A 206 -5.62 -16.36 -13.27
N LEU A 207 -5.95 -15.42 -12.37
CA LEU A 207 -5.44 -14.06 -12.43
C LEU A 207 -3.92 -14.05 -12.48
N LEU A 208 -3.27 -14.77 -11.56
CA LEU A 208 -1.81 -14.82 -11.45
C LEU A 208 -1.14 -15.46 -12.69
N ARG A 209 -1.77 -16.49 -13.28
CA ARG A 209 -1.25 -17.14 -14.49
C ARG A 209 -1.40 -16.30 -15.74
N ARG A 210 -2.51 -15.59 -15.88
CA ARG A 210 -2.90 -14.87 -17.10
C ARG A 210 -2.36 -13.45 -17.16
N SER A 211 -2.02 -12.84 -16.03
CA SER A 211 -1.61 -11.44 -15.96
C SER A 211 -0.17 -11.21 -16.43
N ASP A 212 0.04 -10.16 -17.20
CA ASP A 212 1.36 -9.59 -17.46
C ASP A 212 1.80 -8.66 -16.32
N PHE A 213 0.85 -8.00 -15.66
CA PHE A 213 1.02 -7.15 -14.48
C PHE A 213 -0.02 -7.53 -13.42
N VAL A 214 0.36 -7.47 -12.15
CA VAL A 214 -0.56 -7.70 -11.02
C VAL A 214 -0.52 -6.50 -10.10
N SER A 215 -1.70 -5.97 -9.78
CA SER A 215 -1.90 -4.92 -8.77
C SER A 215 -2.65 -5.52 -7.58
N ILE A 216 -2.13 -5.33 -6.36
CA ILE A 216 -2.79 -5.72 -5.13
C ILE A 216 -3.36 -4.45 -4.50
N SER A 217 -4.69 -4.36 -4.48
CA SER A 217 -5.46 -3.18 -4.05
C SER A 217 -6.48 -3.51 -2.96
N CYS A 218 -6.40 -4.71 -2.37
CA CYS A 218 -7.21 -5.11 -1.23
C CYS A 218 -6.59 -4.62 0.09
N PRO A 219 -7.40 -4.38 1.14
CA PRO A 219 -6.90 -4.05 2.47
C PRO A 219 -6.16 -5.25 3.09
N LEU A 220 -5.29 -4.97 4.07
CA LEU A 220 -4.62 -5.99 4.87
C LEU A 220 -5.56 -6.45 5.99
N THR A 221 -6.20 -7.60 5.81
CA THR A 221 -7.09 -8.24 6.78
C THR A 221 -6.50 -9.56 7.27
N LYS A 222 -7.21 -10.26 8.16
CA LYS A 222 -6.83 -11.62 8.58
C LYS A 222 -6.79 -12.58 7.38
N GLU A 223 -7.73 -12.43 6.44
CA GLU A 223 -7.90 -13.27 5.25
C GLU A 223 -6.87 -12.93 4.14
N SER A 224 -6.57 -11.65 3.94
CA SER A 224 -5.62 -11.22 2.89
C SER A 224 -4.16 -11.33 3.31
N ARG A 225 -3.91 -11.51 4.61
CA ARG A 225 -2.54 -11.64 5.14
C ARG A 225 -1.88 -12.92 4.64
N GLY A 226 -0.78 -12.77 3.90
CA GLY A 226 -0.04 -13.90 3.33
C GLY A 226 -0.69 -14.54 2.11
N MET A 227 -1.77 -13.96 1.56
CA MET A 227 -2.46 -14.43 0.35
C MET A 227 -1.53 -14.54 -0.87
N ILE A 228 -0.50 -13.71 -0.95
CA ILE A 228 0.53 -13.78 -1.99
C ILE A 228 1.83 -14.23 -1.36
N GLY A 229 2.16 -15.49 -1.55
CA GLY A 229 3.36 -16.16 -1.03
C GLY A 229 4.21 -16.78 -2.14
N ALA A 230 5.07 -17.72 -1.77
CA ALA A 230 5.98 -18.39 -2.70
C ALA A 230 5.25 -19.19 -3.79
N ARG A 231 4.11 -19.83 -3.44
CA ARG A 231 3.27 -20.56 -4.38
C ARG A 231 2.68 -19.61 -5.44
N GLU A 232 2.12 -18.50 -5.02
CA GLU A 232 1.50 -17.50 -5.87
C GLU A 232 2.54 -16.85 -6.80
N PHE A 233 3.72 -16.56 -6.28
CA PHE A 233 4.83 -16.10 -7.11
C PHE A 233 5.26 -17.14 -8.15
N ALA A 234 5.19 -18.43 -7.83
CA ALA A 234 5.50 -19.49 -8.81
C ALA A 234 4.44 -19.53 -9.93
N LEU A 235 3.16 -19.30 -9.64
CA LEU A 235 2.09 -19.18 -10.66
C LEU A 235 2.30 -18.01 -11.60
N MET A 236 2.88 -16.92 -11.13
CA MET A 236 3.20 -15.75 -11.95
C MET A 236 4.40 -15.99 -12.89
N GLN A 237 5.13 -17.08 -12.78
CA GLN A 237 6.29 -17.36 -13.63
C GLN A 237 5.85 -17.86 -15.02
N PRO A 238 6.55 -17.48 -16.14
CA PRO A 238 6.26 -18.07 -17.45
C PRO A 238 6.45 -19.58 -17.36
N SER A 239 5.44 -20.34 -17.82
CA SER A 239 5.62 -21.78 -17.95
C SER A 239 6.82 -22.04 -18.87
N SER A 240 7.76 -22.86 -18.41
CA SER A 240 8.98 -23.23 -19.14
C SER A 240 8.74 -24.13 -20.37
N SER A 241 7.48 -24.27 -20.80
CA SER A 241 7.06 -25.15 -21.89
C SER A 241 7.03 -24.46 -23.26
N ARG A 242 8.11 -23.75 -23.63
CA ARG A 242 8.44 -23.52 -25.05
C ARG A 242 9.92 -23.83 -25.27
N PRO A 243 10.27 -24.60 -26.34
CA PRO A 243 11.62 -25.02 -26.59
C PRO A 243 12.56 -23.81 -26.69
N ARG A 244 13.61 -23.84 -25.90
CA ARG A 244 14.71 -22.88 -25.97
C ARG A 244 15.47 -23.15 -27.26
N ALA A 245 15.40 -22.24 -28.22
CA ALA A 245 16.49 -22.13 -29.19
C ALA A 245 17.74 -21.73 -28.40
N ALA A 246 18.78 -22.54 -28.50
CA ALA A 246 20.03 -22.37 -27.80
C ALA A 246 20.71 -21.08 -28.22
N SER A 247 20.95 -20.17 -27.26
CA SER A 247 22.11 -19.30 -27.27
C SER A 247 22.55 -19.04 -25.83
N SER A 248 23.79 -19.41 -25.58
CA SER A 248 24.54 -19.23 -24.37
C SER A 248 24.50 -17.78 -23.91
N THR A 249 24.08 -17.52 -22.68
CA THR A 249 24.71 -16.56 -21.77
C THR A 249 23.88 -16.43 -20.49
N THR A 250 24.50 -16.79 -19.37
CA THR A 250 24.32 -16.37 -17.99
C THR A 250 22.90 -16.25 -17.43
N ARG A 251 22.52 -17.20 -16.58
CA ARG A 251 21.39 -17.14 -15.64
C ARG A 251 21.48 -15.89 -14.76
N ARG A 252 20.76 -14.83 -15.10
CA ARG A 252 20.40 -13.79 -14.14
C ARG A 252 19.05 -14.15 -13.53
N ARG A 253 19.07 -14.49 -12.25
CA ARG A 253 17.85 -14.62 -11.43
C ARG A 253 17.07 -13.30 -11.50
N SER A 254 15.88 -13.33 -12.07
CA SER A 254 14.94 -12.20 -12.03
C SER A 254 14.53 -11.95 -10.58
N ARG A 255 15.07 -10.92 -9.97
CA ARG A 255 14.63 -10.46 -8.66
C ARG A 255 13.32 -9.71 -8.85
N MET A 256 12.26 -10.26 -8.32
CA MET A 256 10.99 -9.58 -8.15
C MET A 256 11.16 -8.46 -7.12
N ARG A 257 10.84 -7.25 -7.48
CA ARG A 257 10.89 -6.11 -6.56
C ARG A 257 9.47 -5.73 -6.18
N CYS A 258 9.16 -5.85 -4.89
CA CYS A 258 8.04 -5.12 -4.29
C CYS A 258 8.54 -3.68 -4.06
N ALA A 259 7.86 -2.71 -4.63
CA ALA A 259 8.12 -1.31 -4.32
C ALA A 259 7.43 -0.98 -3.01
N THR A 260 8.13 -1.18 -1.89
CA THR A 260 7.79 -0.55 -0.62
C THR A 260 8.45 0.81 -0.62
N GLY A 261 7.69 1.87 -0.43
CA GLY A 261 8.20 3.23 -0.24
C GLY A 261 8.87 3.41 1.13
N ALA A 262 10.01 2.75 1.34
CA ALA A 262 10.89 3.01 2.46
C ALA A 262 12.30 3.26 1.90
N SER A 263 12.80 4.48 2.06
CA SER A 263 14.21 4.80 1.89
C SER A 263 15.04 4.03 2.91
N PRO A 264 16.15 3.39 2.52
CA PRO A 264 17.09 2.87 3.50
C PRO A 264 17.91 4.02 4.09
N ALA A 265 17.93 4.11 5.41
CA ALA A 265 18.89 4.92 6.14
C ALA A 265 20.33 4.40 5.88
N PRO A 266 21.35 5.27 5.81
CA PRO A 266 22.73 4.86 5.63
C PRO A 266 23.34 4.39 6.95
N GLY A 267 23.95 3.21 6.92
CA GLY A 267 25.04 2.81 7.83
C GLY A 267 24.69 1.82 8.92
N SER A 268 25.18 0.58 8.75
CA SER A 268 26.07 -0.07 9.72
C SER A 268 26.50 -1.48 9.25
N THR A 269 27.72 -1.76 9.50
CA THR A 269 28.65 -2.86 9.31
C THR A 269 28.15 -4.27 9.66
N SER A 270 28.56 -5.18 8.79
CA SER A 270 28.96 -6.60 8.95
C SER A 270 28.55 -7.40 10.20
N GLY A 271 27.68 -8.40 10.01
CA GLY A 271 27.48 -9.56 10.87
C GLY A 271 26.97 -10.76 10.05
N PRO A 272 27.15 -12.03 10.49
CA PRO A 272 27.02 -13.21 9.64
C PRO A 272 25.59 -13.50 9.17
N ARG A 273 25.49 -13.93 7.92
CA ARG A 273 24.26 -14.18 7.18
C ARG A 273 23.48 -15.36 7.76
N SER A 274 22.43 -15.08 8.51
CA SER A 274 21.36 -16.05 8.73
C SER A 274 20.46 -16.09 7.48
N ARG A 275 20.12 -17.32 7.03
CA ARG A 275 19.21 -17.55 5.90
C ARG A 275 17.79 -17.19 6.31
N HIS A 276 17.39 -15.91 6.15
CA HIS A 276 16.01 -15.52 6.29
C HIS A 276 15.24 -15.86 5.01
N ARG A 277 14.19 -16.66 5.15
CA ARG A 277 13.13 -16.80 4.15
C ARG A 277 12.54 -15.40 3.89
N PRO A 278 12.33 -14.98 2.64
CA PRO A 278 11.74 -13.69 2.35
C PRO A 278 10.26 -13.71 2.79
N THR A 279 9.98 -13.09 3.92
CA THR A 279 8.61 -12.76 4.33
C THR A 279 8.27 -11.45 3.66
N ILE A 280 7.34 -11.48 2.70
CA ILE A 280 6.85 -10.27 2.05
C ILE A 280 5.84 -9.65 3.02
N ARG A 281 6.17 -8.49 3.56
CA ARG A 281 5.20 -7.67 4.28
C ARG A 281 4.40 -6.88 3.24
N CYS A 282 3.12 -7.23 3.09
CA CYS A 282 2.17 -6.40 2.37
C CYS A 282 1.81 -5.24 3.28
N CYS A 283 2.30 -4.02 2.98
CA CYS A 283 1.77 -2.78 3.54
C CYS A 283 0.55 -2.34 2.73
N ASN A 284 -0.38 -1.65 3.36
CA ASN A 284 -1.56 -1.07 2.70
C ASN A 284 -1.18 -0.32 1.42
N SER A 285 -1.70 -0.75 0.28
CA SER A 285 -1.36 -0.28 -1.08
C SER A 285 -0.04 -0.82 -1.66
N THR A 286 0.26 -2.09 -1.47
CA THR A 286 1.43 -2.70 -2.11
C THR A 286 1.10 -3.18 -3.51
N MET A 287 1.79 -2.63 -4.50
CA MET A 287 1.75 -3.13 -5.87
C MET A 287 2.89 -4.09 -6.13
N CYS A 288 2.57 -5.32 -6.48
CA CYS A 288 3.52 -6.29 -7.01
C CYS A 288 3.46 -6.24 -8.54
N TRP A 289 4.58 -5.93 -9.17
CA TRP A 289 4.68 -5.83 -10.61
C TRP A 289 5.54 -6.94 -11.18
N ARG A 290 5.05 -7.54 -12.26
CA ARG A 290 5.83 -8.43 -13.09
C ARG A 290 5.69 -8.02 -14.54
N ALA A 291 6.81 -7.78 -15.20
CA ALA A 291 6.85 -7.73 -16.65
C ALA A 291 7.20 -9.13 -17.19
N ARG A 292 6.30 -9.75 -17.94
CA ARG A 292 6.65 -10.89 -18.78
C ARG A 292 7.60 -10.40 -19.87
N LYS A 293 8.85 -10.87 -19.88
CA LYS A 293 9.67 -10.77 -21.08
C LYS A 293 9.07 -11.72 -22.14
N ARG A 294 8.26 -11.22 -23.05
CA ARG A 294 8.14 -11.87 -24.36
C ARG A 294 9.37 -11.48 -25.13
N ARG A 295 10.18 -12.44 -25.50
CA ARG A 295 11.17 -12.24 -26.57
C ARG A 295 10.38 -12.11 -27.87
N ALA A 296 10.72 -11.09 -28.67
CA ALA A 296 10.40 -11.04 -30.08
C ALA A 296 11.06 -12.22 -30.79
#